data_820b571118fbbf57109ca5344f302aec
#
_entry.id   820b571118fbbf57109ca5344f302aec
#
_cell.length_a   1.000
_cell.length_b   1.000
_cell.length_c   1.000
_cell.angle_alpha   90.00
_cell.angle_beta   90.00
_cell.angle_gamma   90.00
#
_symmetry.space_group_name_H-M   'P 1'
#
loop_
_entity.id
_entity.type
_entity.pdbx_description
1 polymer ?
#
loop_
_entity_poly.entity_id
_entity_poly.type
_entity_poly.pdbx_seq_one_letter_code
_entity_poly.pdbx_strand_id
1 'polypeptide(L)'
;ADLVGAARIYDADTIADIAGKHSVCPYELSLDLSEACDLIICDCNYLIDEAAYFRRYFEPGASDARYVFLFDEAHNLLDRAKACYGGELRRSEIRRFLDETRTAPKNAVCDALTDLDFYIDSMRELCADNLEEDAGGTAHGFTTVHSFDKQLYDLLVAFDRAASKYIRSPLCGNLPDSLHMLADKAKKYITAMELFDRAFVGTVTVHGEEVITKVICIDPSE
;
A
#
# COMPACT_ATOMS: atom_id res chain seq x y z
N ALA A 1 -15.99 7.69 -27.58
CA ALA A 1 -17.18 8.51 -27.88
C ALA A 1 -18.42 7.61 -28.11
N ASP A 2 -18.29 6.48 -28.84
CA ASP A 2 -19.46 5.67 -29.27
C ASP A 2 -20.06 4.80 -28.14
N LEU A 3 -19.40 4.74 -26.98
CA LEU A 3 -19.83 3.94 -25.83
C LEU A 3 -20.62 4.78 -24.81
N VAL A 4 -20.44 6.08 -24.83
CA VAL A 4 -21.21 7.02 -23.98
C VAL A 4 -22.65 7.07 -24.49
N GLY A 5 -23.61 6.68 -23.65
CA GLY A 5 -25.01 6.56 -24.02
C GLY A 5 -25.43 5.18 -24.57
N ALA A 6 -24.50 4.21 -24.64
CA ALA A 6 -24.83 2.83 -25.01
C ALA A 6 -25.69 2.12 -23.95
N ALA A 7 -25.59 2.56 -22.70
CA ALA A 7 -26.44 2.11 -21.61
C ALA A 7 -26.82 3.28 -20.71
N ARG A 8 -27.88 3.13 -19.93
CA ARG A 8 -28.33 4.11 -18.94
C ARG A 8 -27.68 3.89 -17.57
N ILE A 9 -27.24 2.66 -17.33
CA ILE A 9 -26.52 2.21 -16.13
C ILE A 9 -25.34 1.40 -16.61
N TYR A 10 -24.17 1.72 -16.10
CA TYR A 10 -22.92 1.01 -16.34
C TYR A 10 -22.50 0.28 -15.06
N ASP A 11 -23.09 -0.89 -14.86
CA ASP A 11 -22.68 -1.81 -13.78
C ASP A 11 -21.47 -2.68 -14.20
N ALA A 12 -20.96 -3.48 -13.27
CA ALA A 12 -19.77 -4.29 -13.50
C ALA A 12 -19.91 -5.26 -14.68
N ASP A 13 -21.12 -5.86 -14.85
CA ASP A 13 -21.37 -6.81 -15.93
C ASP A 13 -21.42 -6.10 -17.29
N THR A 14 -22.11 -4.97 -17.36
CA THR A 14 -22.17 -4.13 -18.56
C THR A 14 -20.78 -3.65 -18.98
N ILE A 15 -19.97 -3.19 -18.02
CA ILE A 15 -18.60 -2.73 -18.28
C ILE A 15 -17.74 -3.89 -18.77
N ALA A 16 -17.83 -5.07 -18.14
CA ALA A 16 -17.07 -6.26 -18.54
C ALA A 16 -17.42 -6.72 -19.96
N ASP A 17 -18.71 -6.73 -20.30
CA ASP A 17 -19.19 -7.09 -21.65
C ASP A 17 -18.68 -6.13 -22.73
N ILE A 18 -18.73 -4.82 -22.44
CA ILE A 18 -18.22 -3.80 -23.36
C ILE A 18 -16.71 -3.92 -23.51
N ALA A 19 -15.97 -4.06 -22.40
CA ALA A 19 -14.54 -4.19 -22.38
C ALA A 19 -14.07 -5.42 -23.18
N GLY A 20 -14.77 -6.57 -23.01
CA GLY A 20 -14.50 -7.78 -23.76
C GLY A 20 -14.68 -7.62 -25.27
N LYS A 21 -15.74 -6.92 -25.73
CA LYS A 21 -16.00 -6.64 -27.14
C LYS A 21 -14.93 -5.74 -27.79
N HIS A 22 -14.34 -4.85 -27.01
CA HIS A 22 -13.36 -3.88 -27.49
C HIS A 22 -11.91 -4.23 -27.13
N SER A 23 -11.67 -5.36 -26.42
CA SER A 23 -10.35 -5.80 -25.96
C SER A 23 -9.60 -4.72 -25.14
N VAL A 24 -10.33 -4.05 -24.25
CA VAL A 24 -9.79 -3.02 -23.36
C VAL A 24 -9.88 -3.46 -21.88
N CYS A 25 -9.10 -2.84 -21.01
CA CYS A 25 -9.18 -3.10 -19.57
C CYS A 25 -10.53 -2.61 -19.03
N PRO A 26 -11.34 -3.45 -18.35
CA PRO A 26 -12.62 -3.03 -17.81
C PRO A 26 -12.48 -1.95 -16.72
N TYR A 27 -11.41 -1.96 -15.95
CA TYR A 27 -11.12 -0.93 -14.95
C TYR A 27 -10.89 0.44 -15.61
N GLU A 28 -10.00 0.53 -16.60
CA GLU A 28 -9.76 1.79 -17.33
C GLU A 28 -11.03 2.27 -18.04
N LEU A 29 -11.78 1.34 -18.65
CA LEU A 29 -13.06 1.68 -19.27
C LEU A 29 -14.07 2.24 -18.26
N SER A 30 -14.12 1.70 -17.05
CA SER A 30 -15.03 2.21 -16.01
C SER A 30 -14.67 3.64 -15.61
N LEU A 31 -13.39 3.96 -15.53
CA LEU A 31 -12.92 5.31 -15.24
C LEU A 31 -13.24 6.28 -16.39
N ASP A 32 -13.07 5.85 -17.65
CA ASP A 32 -13.40 6.69 -18.81
C ASP A 32 -14.92 6.96 -18.92
N LEU A 33 -15.76 5.95 -18.66
CA LEU A 33 -17.22 6.08 -18.68
C LEU A 33 -17.72 6.96 -17.53
N SER A 34 -17.05 6.93 -16.37
CA SER A 34 -17.46 7.72 -15.22
C SER A 34 -17.48 9.23 -15.49
N GLU A 35 -16.60 9.74 -16.37
CA GLU A 35 -16.55 11.15 -16.75
C GLU A 35 -17.84 11.63 -17.48
N ALA A 36 -18.59 10.70 -18.05
CA ALA A 36 -19.83 10.98 -18.75
C ALA A 36 -21.08 10.66 -17.92
N CYS A 37 -20.93 10.27 -16.66
CA CYS A 37 -22.02 9.91 -15.76
C CYS A 37 -22.44 11.09 -14.88
N ASP A 38 -23.75 11.24 -14.66
CA ASP A 38 -24.30 12.22 -13.71
C ASP A 38 -24.19 11.74 -12.25
N LEU A 39 -24.09 10.42 -12.04
CA LEU A 39 -23.99 9.78 -10.74
C LEU A 39 -22.98 8.64 -10.80
N ILE A 40 -22.04 8.63 -9.87
CA ILE A 40 -21.04 7.58 -9.69
C ILE A 40 -21.25 6.95 -8.33
N ILE A 41 -21.38 5.62 -8.29
CA ILE A 41 -21.42 4.83 -7.05
C ILE A 41 -20.14 4.01 -7.00
N CYS A 42 -19.31 4.25 -5.99
CA CYS A 42 -18.00 3.61 -5.87
C CYS A 42 -17.61 3.43 -4.40
N ASP A 43 -16.51 2.72 -4.16
CA ASP A 43 -15.89 2.65 -2.83
C ASP A 43 -15.31 4.02 -2.44
N CYS A 44 -15.39 4.37 -1.15
CA CYS A 44 -14.86 5.64 -0.64
C CYS A 44 -13.33 5.77 -0.84
N ASN A 45 -12.61 4.67 -1.04
CA ASN A 45 -11.18 4.69 -1.33
C ASN A 45 -10.83 5.52 -2.58
N TYR A 46 -11.73 5.60 -3.56
CA TYR A 46 -11.53 6.47 -4.72
C TYR A 46 -11.44 7.98 -4.40
N LEU A 47 -11.80 8.36 -3.17
CA LEU A 47 -11.71 9.76 -2.70
C LEU A 47 -10.60 9.97 -1.66
N ILE A 48 -10.18 8.92 -0.95
CA ILE A 48 -9.28 9.05 0.20
C ILE A 48 -7.96 8.28 0.05
N ASP A 49 -7.87 7.30 -0.85
CA ASP A 49 -6.65 6.50 -1.06
C ASP A 49 -5.86 7.06 -2.25
N GLU A 50 -4.66 7.54 -2.01
CA GLU A 50 -3.80 8.11 -3.03
C GLU A 50 -3.54 7.15 -4.21
N ALA A 51 -3.50 5.84 -3.96
CA ALA A 51 -3.31 4.83 -4.99
C ALA A 51 -4.54 4.64 -5.89
N ALA A 52 -5.75 4.88 -5.35
CA ALA A 52 -7.02 4.71 -6.06
C ALA A 52 -7.71 6.03 -6.43
N TYR A 53 -7.15 7.15 -5.99
CA TYR A 53 -7.74 8.49 -6.08
C TYR A 53 -8.19 8.86 -7.50
N PHE A 54 -9.36 9.46 -7.59
CA PHE A 54 -9.94 9.97 -8.85
C PHE A 54 -9.22 11.22 -9.36
N ARG A 55 -7.95 11.10 -9.75
CA ARG A 55 -7.10 12.21 -10.24
C ARG A 55 -7.75 13.01 -11.34
N ARG A 56 -8.43 12.35 -12.27
CA ARG A 56 -9.09 12.99 -13.43
C ARG A 56 -10.18 14.00 -13.04
N TYR A 57 -10.66 13.96 -11.79
CA TYR A 57 -11.70 14.89 -11.28
C TYR A 57 -11.13 16.03 -10.45
N PHE A 58 -9.97 15.83 -9.82
CA PHE A 58 -9.49 16.74 -8.76
C PHE A 58 -8.08 17.29 -9.01
N GLU A 59 -7.37 16.82 -10.02
CA GLU A 59 -6.06 17.40 -10.37
C GLU A 59 -6.18 18.80 -11.00
N PRO A 60 -5.15 19.64 -10.87
CA PRO A 60 -5.13 20.93 -11.52
C PRO A 60 -5.35 20.80 -13.04
N GLY A 61 -6.39 21.46 -13.55
CA GLY A 61 -6.79 21.37 -14.96
C GLY A 61 -7.92 20.36 -15.23
N ALA A 62 -8.37 19.63 -14.20
CA ALA A 62 -9.65 18.91 -14.28
C ALA A 62 -10.83 19.88 -14.42
N SER A 63 -12.02 19.33 -14.64
CA SER A 63 -13.26 20.11 -14.84
C SER A 63 -13.55 21.07 -13.68
N ASP A 64 -14.07 22.28 -13.99
CA ASP A 64 -14.63 23.23 -13.01
C ASP A 64 -15.98 22.75 -12.41
N ALA A 65 -16.33 21.50 -12.60
CA ALA A 65 -17.58 20.91 -12.12
C ALA A 65 -17.65 20.90 -10.58
N ARG A 66 -18.85 21.07 -10.06
CA ARG A 66 -19.12 20.94 -8.63
C ARG A 66 -19.61 19.54 -8.35
N TYR A 67 -18.99 18.89 -7.38
CA TYR A 67 -19.34 17.53 -6.96
C TYR A 67 -20.05 17.57 -5.61
N VAL A 68 -20.99 16.67 -5.40
CA VAL A 68 -21.64 16.40 -4.12
C VAL A 68 -21.33 14.96 -3.74
N PHE A 69 -20.77 14.77 -2.55
CA PHE A 69 -20.41 13.44 -2.05
C PHE A 69 -21.42 12.98 -1.00
N LEU A 70 -21.91 11.77 -1.15
CA LEU A 70 -22.78 11.09 -0.19
C LEU A 70 -22.06 9.84 0.30
N PHE A 71 -21.71 9.82 1.58
CA PHE A 71 -21.05 8.69 2.20
C PHE A 71 -22.07 7.86 2.98
N ASP A 72 -22.18 6.59 2.61
CA ASP A 72 -22.82 5.58 3.46
C ASP A 72 -21.83 5.12 4.54
N GLU A 73 -22.35 4.75 5.71
CA GLU A 73 -21.54 4.30 6.86
C GLU A 73 -20.39 5.27 7.19
N ALA A 74 -20.64 6.57 7.15
CA ALA A 74 -19.63 7.62 7.30
C ALA A 74 -18.83 7.54 8.61
N HIS A 75 -19.33 6.82 9.63
CA HIS A 75 -18.62 6.58 10.89
C HIS A 75 -17.32 5.77 10.69
N ASN A 76 -17.22 5.00 9.61
CA ASN A 76 -16.02 4.24 9.26
C ASN A 76 -14.99 5.06 8.45
N LEU A 77 -15.37 6.25 7.99
CA LEU A 77 -14.53 7.05 7.09
C LEU A 77 -13.20 7.45 7.73
N LEU A 78 -13.23 7.82 9.01
CA LEU A 78 -12.03 8.20 9.76
C LEU A 78 -11.03 7.04 9.86
N ASP A 79 -11.51 5.86 10.22
CA ASP A 79 -10.64 4.68 10.36
C ASP A 79 -10.10 4.22 8.99
N ARG A 80 -10.90 4.33 7.94
CA ARG A 80 -10.46 4.08 6.55
C ARG A 80 -9.39 5.08 6.11
N ALA A 81 -9.59 6.38 6.37
CA ALA A 81 -8.61 7.42 6.07
C ALA A 81 -7.29 7.14 6.79
N LYS A 82 -7.32 6.85 8.10
CA LYS A 82 -6.12 6.46 8.86
C LYS A 82 -5.41 5.25 8.27
N ALA A 83 -6.16 4.24 7.81
CA ALA A 83 -5.60 3.05 7.19
C ALA A 83 -4.99 3.33 5.79
N CYS A 84 -5.51 4.32 5.05
CA CYS A 84 -4.96 4.74 3.77
C CYS A 84 -3.58 5.40 3.93
N TYR A 85 -3.42 6.23 4.95
CA TYR A 85 -2.17 6.97 5.20
C TYR A 85 -1.16 6.18 6.07
N GLY A 86 -1.50 4.98 6.54
CA GLY A 86 -0.59 4.14 7.31
C GLY A 86 0.19 3.15 6.46
N GLY A 87 1.25 2.59 7.03
CA GLY A 87 2.05 1.50 6.44
C GLY A 87 2.34 0.40 7.45
N GLU A 88 2.44 -0.84 6.98
CA GLU A 88 2.81 -2.00 7.80
C GLU A 88 3.80 -2.89 7.05
N LEU A 89 4.86 -3.29 7.72
CA LEU A 89 5.83 -4.28 7.25
C LEU A 89 5.97 -5.40 8.28
N ARG A 90 5.98 -6.64 7.80
CA ARG A 90 6.17 -7.84 8.58
C ARG A 90 7.45 -8.53 8.16
N ARG A 91 8.33 -8.80 9.11
CA ARG A 91 9.57 -9.53 8.83
C ARG A 91 9.32 -10.90 8.23
N SER A 92 8.31 -11.62 8.71
CA SER A 92 7.95 -12.95 8.21
C SER A 92 7.64 -12.98 6.71
N GLU A 93 7.06 -11.92 6.16
CA GLU A 93 6.77 -11.83 4.73
C GLU A 93 8.04 -11.65 3.90
N ILE A 94 8.98 -10.84 4.38
CA ILE A 94 10.31 -10.66 3.76
C ILE A 94 11.08 -11.96 3.78
N ARG A 95 11.14 -12.63 4.93
CA ARG A 95 11.83 -13.90 5.08
C ARG A 95 11.24 -14.99 4.19
N ARG A 96 9.92 -15.08 4.14
CA ARG A 96 9.25 -16.02 3.23
C ARG A 96 9.68 -15.81 1.78
N PHE A 97 9.71 -14.57 1.31
CA PHE A 97 10.18 -14.25 -0.05
C PHE A 97 11.65 -14.66 -0.25
N LEU A 98 12.53 -14.34 0.70
CA LEU A 98 13.95 -14.71 0.64
C LEU A 98 14.15 -16.23 0.64
N ASP A 99 13.35 -16.99 1.39
CA ASP A 99 13.38 -18.45 1.40
C ASP A 99 12.89 -19.03 0.07
N GLU A 100 11.80 -18.52 -0.50
CA GLU A 100 11.28 -18.92 -1.81
C GLU A 100 12.29 -18.66 -2.94
N THR A 101 13.10 -17.61 -2.80
CA THR A 101 14.09 -17.20 -3.82
C THR A 101 15.51 -17.70 -3.53
N ARG A 102 15.70 -18.51 -2.51
CA ARG A 102 17.04 -18.97 -2.03
C ARG A 102 17.88 -19.64 -3.11
N THR A 103 17.26 -20.32 -4.07
CA THR A 103 17.94 -20.99 -5.19
C THR A 103 18.03 -20.13 -6.45
N ALA A 104 17.39 -18.97 -6.45
CA ALA A 104 17.43 -18.05 -7.58
C ALA A 104 18.82 -17.38 -7.71
N PRO A 105 19.24 -16.97 -8.90
CA PRO A 105 20.44 -16.17 -9.07
C PRO A 105 20.38 -14.89 -8.22
N LYS A 106 21.52 -14.52 -7.62
CA LYS A 106 21.63 -13.27 -6.86
C LYS A 106 21.16 -12.09 -7.71
N ASN A 107 20.35 -11.25 -7.13
CA ASN A 107 19.80 -10.08 -7.77
C ASN A 107 19.60 -8.95 -6.75
N ALA A 108 19.53 -7.71 -7.23
CA ALA A 108 19.43 -6.53 -6.38
C ALA A 108 18.15 -6.49 -5.50
N VAL A 109 17.11 -7.23 -5.85
CA VAL A 109 15.87 -7.33 -5.05
C VAL A 109 16.15 -8.14 -3.78
N CYS A 110 16.78 -9.31 -3.94
CA CYS A 110 17.13 -10.17 -2.80
C CYS A 110 18.16 -9.51 -1.89
N ASP A 111 19.15 -8.80 -2.46
CA ASP A 111 20.15 -8.07 -1.67
C ASP A 111 19.48 -6.97 -0.83
N ALA A 112 18.61 -6.14 -1.45
CA ALA A 112 17.88 -5.07 -0.74
C ALA A 112 16.93 -5.62 0.33
N LEU A 113 16.24 -6.74 0.07
CA LEU A 113 15.38 -7.39 1.07
C LEU A 113 16.18 -8.03 2.22
N THR A 114 17.40 -8.51 1.95
CA THR A 114 18.28 -9.03 3.00
C THR A 114 18.71 -7.90 3.95
N ASP A 115 19.09 -6.75 3.41
CA ASP A 115 19.45 -5.59 4.22
C ASP A 115 18.25 -5.09 5.05
N LEU A 116 17.06 -5.10 4.45
CA LEU A 116 15.83 -4.72 5.11
C LEU A 116 15.41 -5.71 6.20
N ASP A 117 15.54 -7.04 5.98
CA ASP A 117 15.29 -8.08 7.00
C ASP A 117 16.20 -7.88 8.21
N PHE A 118 17.49 -7.66 7.95
CA PHE A 118 18.47 -7.43 9.02
C PHE A 118 18.13 -6.18 9.84
N TYR A 119 17.77 -5.09 9.16
CA TYR A 119 17.40 -3.85 9.83
C TYR A 119 16.12 -3.99 10.67
N ILE A 120 15.07 -4.58 10.10
CA ILE A 120 13.81 -4.81 10.83
C ILE A 120 14.05 -5.73 12.04
N ASP A 121 14.92 -6.74 11.93
CA ASP A 121 15.28 -7.57 13.08
C ASP A 121 15.95 -6.76 14.19
N SER A 122 16.85 -5.84 13.84
CA SER A 122 17.52 -4.98 14.83
C SER A 122 16.55 -4.06 15.59
N MET A 123 15.38 -3.76 15.03
CA MET A 123 14.35 -2.97 15.71
C MET A 123 13.79 -3.64 16.97
N ARG A 124 14.06 -4.93 17.22
CA ARG A 124 13.79 -5.60 18.50
C ARG A 124 14.39 -4.86 19.69
N GLU A 125 15.57 -4.28 19.50
CA GLU A 125 16.28 -3.56 20.54
C GLU A 125 15.47 -2.36 21.06
N LEU A 126 14.60 -1.78 20.23
CA LEU A 126 13.69 -0.71 20.65
C LEU A 126 12.65 -1.17 21.65
N CYS A 127 12.36 -2.47 21.70
CA CYS A 127 11.42 -3.06 22.65
C CYS A 127 12.11 -3.63 23.90
N ALA A 128 13.43 -3.51 24.04
CA ALA A 128 14.20 -4.19 25.09
C ALA A 128 13.66 -3.92 26.53
N ASP A 129 13.26 -2.68 26.80
CA ASP A 129 12.72 -2.27 28.11
C ASP A 129 11.29 -2.78 28.38
N ASN A 130 10.59 -3.22 27.34
CA ASN A 130 9.18 -3.65 27.38
C ASN A 130 9.01 -5.11 26.89
N LEU A 131 10.08 -5.88 26.86
CA LEU A 131 10.06 -7.28 26.45
C LEU A 131 9.62 -8.14 27.64
N GLU A 132 8.51 -8.87 27.43
CA GLU A 132 7.97 -9.83 28.39
C GLU A 132 7.99 -11.21 27.76
N GLU A 133 8.18 -12.26 28.53
CA GLU A 133 8.05 -13.65 28.08
C GLU A 133 6.72 -14.23 28.58
N ASP A 134 6.00 -14.88 27.69
CA ASP A 134 4.81 -15.64 28.05
C ASP A 134 5.16 -16.96 28.78
N ALA A 135 4.15 -17.69 29.25
CA ALA A 135 4.32 -18.96 29.93
C ALA A 135 4.99 -20.06 29.05
N GLY A 136 5.06 -19.85 27.74
CA GLY A 136 5.72 -20.70 26.75
C GLY A 136 7.14 -20.27 26.41
N GLY A 137 7.65 -19.18 27.01
CA GLY A 137 8.98 -18.61 26.71
C GLY A 137 9.03 -17.81 25.41
N THR A 138 7.88 -17.38 24.90
CA THR A 138 7.82 -16.52 23.69
C THR A 138 7.96 -15.06 24.13
N ALA A 139 8.92 -14.35 23.55
CA ALA A 139 9.12 -12.93 23.83
C ALA A 139 8.06 -12.07 23.15
N HIS A 140 7.46 -11.15 23.87
CA HIS A 140 6.50 -10.15 23.39
C HIS A 140 6.98 -8.76 23.78
N GLY A 141 6.95 -7.83 22.84
CA GLY A 141 7.32 -6.45 23.10
C GLY A 141 6.57 -5.49 22.19
N PHE A 142 6.37 -4.28 22.70
CA PHE A 142 5.75 -3.19 21.94
C PHE A 142 6.38 -1.87 22.34
N THR A 143 6.64 -1.03 21.36
CA THR A 143 7.08 0.34 21.58
C THR A 143 6.54 1.29 20.52
N THR A 144 6.50 2.58 20.86
CA THR A 144 6.15 3.65 19.95
C THR A 144 7.37 4.47 19.59
N VAL A 145 7.44 4.92 18.33
CA VAL A 145 8.53 5.74 17.80
C VAL A 145 7.93 7.03 17.25
N HIS A 146 8.40 8.16 17.77
CA HIS A 146 7.89 9.51 17.42
C HIS A 146 8.87 10.29 16.53
N SER A 147 9.86 9.62 15.96
CA SER A 147 10.84 10.23 15.08
C SER A 147 10.90 9.52 13.74
N PHE A 148 11.22 10.28 12.70
CA PHE A 148 11.43 9.75 11.37
C PHE A 148 12.68 8.83 11.35
N ASP A 149 12.48 7.60 10.92
CA ASP A 149 13.57 6.62 10.76
C ASP A 149 14.17 6.70 9.35
N LYS A 150 15.18 7.52 9.22
CA LYS A 150 15.85 7.73 7.92
C LYS A 150 16.48 6.46 7.36
N GLN A 151 17.01 5.59 8.20
CA GLN A 151 17.69 4.37 7.73
C GLN A 151 16.67 3.38 7.15
N LEU A 152 15.54 3.18 7.84
CA LEU A 152 14.44 2.36 7.31
C LEU A 152 13.93 2.92 5.99
N TYR A 153 13.73 4.24 5.91
CA TYR A 153 13.30 4.91 4.69
C TYR A 153 14.27 4.67 3.53
N ASP A 154 15.57 4.87 3.73
CA ASP A 154 16.57 4.69 2.69
C ASP A 154 16.61 3.23 2.19
N LEU A 155 16.47 2.24 3.08
CA LEU A 155 16.40 0.81 2.73
C LEU A 155 15.13 0.49 1.93
N LEU A 156 13.98 1.04 2.32
CA LEU A 156 12.73 0.85 1.59
C LEU A 156 12.78 1.45 0.19
N VAL A 157 13.35 2.65 0.05
CA VAL A 157 13.54 3.30 -1.26
C VAL A 157 14.49 2.49 -2.14
N ALA A 158 15.54 1.91 -1.56
CA ALA A 158 16.46 1.03 -2.30
C ALA A 158 15.76 -0.23 -2.78
N PHE A 159 14.93 -0.87 -1.93
CA PHE A 159 14.12 -2.01 -2.30
C PHE A 159 13.08 -1.67 -3.39
N ASP A 160 12.30 -0.59 -3.22
CA ASP A 160 11.30 -0.18 -4.22
C ASP A 160 11.93 0.07 -5.59
N ARG A 161 13.10 0.72 -5.62
CA ARG A 161 13.85 0.96 -6.86
C ARG A 161 14.30 -0.35 -7.51
N ALA A 162 14.82 -1.30 -6.74
CA ALA A 162 15.23 -2.60 -7.23
C ALA A 162 14.03 -3.42 -7.74
N ALA A 163 12.94 -3.47 -6.99
CA ALA A 163 11.70 -4.17 -7.33
C ALA A 163 11.07 -3.57 -8.61
N SER A 164 10.92 -2.26 -8.66
CA SER A 164 10.36 -1.55 -9.82
C SER A 164 11.17 -1.79 -11.10
N LYS A 165 12.50 -1.80 -11.00
CA LYS A 165 13.39 -2.13 -12.13
C LYS A 165 13.24 -3.58 -12.55
N TYR A 166 13.13 -4.51 -11.61
CA TYR A 166 12.97 -5.94 -11.89
C TYR A 166 11.62 -6.25 -12.54
N ILE A 167 10.53 -5.72 -11.98
CA ILE A 167 9.15 -5.91 -12.49
C ILE A 167 9.03 -5.44 -13.96
N ARG A 168 9.73 -4.37 -14.34
CA ARG A 168 9.74 -3.85 -15.72
C ARG A 168 10.71 -4.60 -16.65
N SER A 169 11.49 -5.53 -16.13
CA SER A 169 12.46 -6.27 -16.94
C SER A 169 11.82 -7.51 -17.60
N PRO A 170 12.38 -8.03 -18.69
CA PRO A 170 11.96 -9.30 -19.27
C PRO A 170 12.12 -10.51 -18.33
N LEU A 171 12.82 -10.34 -17.22
CA LEU A 171 13.10 -11.39 -16.23
C LEU A 171 12.03 -11.46 -15.12
N CYS A 172 11.00 -10.60 -15.14
CA CYS A 172 10.06 -10.48 -14.02
C CYS A 172 9.28 -11.78 -13.72
N GLY A 173 9.12 -12.68 -14.69
CA GLY A 173 8.46 -13.97 -14.48
C GLY A 173 9.25 -15.01 -13.67
N ASN A 174 10.47 -14.69 -13.24
CA ASN A 174 11.33 -15.63 -12.49
C ASN A 174 11.27 -15.44 -10.97
N LEU A 175 10.54 -14.45 -10.47
CA LEU A 175 10.34 -14.24 -9.04
C LEU A 175 8.87 -14.51 -8.65
N PRO A 176 8.64 -14.90 -7.38
CA PRO A 176 7.31 -15.13 -6.86
C PRO A 176 6.39 -13.89 -6.96
N ASP A 177 5.09 -14.12 -7.11
CA ASP A 177 4.06 -13.05 -7.12
C ASP A 177 4.05 -12.23 -5.82
N SER A 178 4.57 -12.80 -4.73
CA SER A 178 4.78 -12.11 -3.44
C SER A 178 5.67 -10.85 -3.55
N LEU A 179 6.48 -10.72 -4.63
CA LEU A 179 7.25 -9.50 -4.89
C LEU A 179 6.35 -8.29 -5.10
N HIS A 180 5.27 -8.43 -5.85
CA HIS A 180 4.32 -7.33 -6.10
C HIS A 180 3.70 -6.84 -4.79
N MET A 181 3.25 -7.78 -3.96
CA MET A 181 2.69 -7.47 -2.64
C MET A 181 3.69 -6.74 -1.73
N LEU A 182 4.95 -7.21 -1.68
CA LEU A 182 6.00 -6.56 -0.89
C LEU A 182 6.34 -5.16 -1.42
N ALA A 183 6.40 -5.00 -2.76
CA ALA A 183 6.66 -3.72 -3.39
C ALA A 183 5.53 -2.70 -3.10
N ASP A 184 4.27 -3.13 -3.15
CA ASP A 184 3.13 -2.27 -2.84
C ASP A 184 3.10 -1.88 -1.35
N LYS A 185 3.41 -2.81 -0.45
CA LYS A 185 3.55 -2.50 0.99
C LYS A 185 4.71 -1.53 1.26
N ALA A 186 5.85 -1.72 0.59
CA ALA A 186 6.99 -0.81 0.73
C ALA A 186 6.65 0.61 0.24
N LYS A 187 5.99 0.75 -0.91
CA LYS A 187 5.52 2.05 -1.41
C LYS A 187 4.58 2.73 -0.44
N LYS A 188 3.59 1.99 0.07
CA LYS A 188 2.64 2.52 1.05
C LYS A 188 3.35 2.98 2.33
N TYR A 189 4.34 2.22 2.79
CA TYR A 189 5.15 2.59 3.95
C TYR A 189 6.01 3.83 3.68
N ILE A 190 6.64 3.91 2.50
CA ILE A 190 7.42 5.08 2.07
C ILE A 190 6.54 6.33 2.05
N THR A 191 5.36 6.27 1.41
CA THR A 191 4.40 7.39 1.38
C THR A 191 4.01 7.84 2.80
N ALA A 192 3.71 6.87 3.69
CA ALA A 192 3.39 7.18 5.09
C ALA A 192 4.58 7.84 5.82
N MET A 193 5.82 7.44 5.51
CA MET A 193 7.02 8.08 6.07
C MET A 193 7.28 9.48 5.50
N GLU A 194 6.97 9.73 4.24
CA GLU A 194 7.10 11.06 3.62
C GLU A 194 6.12 12.08 4.20
N LEU A 195 4.97 11.60 4.68
CA LEU A 195 3.95 12.39 5.38
C LEU A 195 4.19 12.47 6.89
N PHE A 196 5.26 11.82 7.39
CA PHE A 196 5.46 11.64 8.84
C PHE A 196 5.71 12.97 9.54
N ASP A 197 4.74 13.38 10.33
CA ASP A 197 4.75 14.57 11.19
C ASP A 197 4.12 14.27 12.57
N ARG A 198 3.58 15.29 13.26
CA ARG A 198 2.90 15.12 14.54
C ARG A 198 1.59 14.30 14.47
N ALA A 199 1.01 14.17 13.27
CA ALA A 199 -0.19 13.36 13.03
C ALA A 199 0.13 11.87 12.86
N PHE A 200 1.39 11.47 12.94
CA PHE A 200 1.83 10.09 12.77
C PHE A 200 2.60 9.56 13.98
N VAL A 201 2.54 8.26 14.14
CA VAL A 201 3.34 7.51 15.11
C VAL A 201 3.87 6.23 14.49
N GLY A 202 5.14 5.95 14.70
CA GLY A 202 5.73 4.66 14.42
C GLY A 202 5.45 3.68 15.55
N THR A 203 5.29 2.40 15.25
CA THR A 203 5.22 1.33 16.24
C THR A 203 6.10 0.16 15.84
N VAL A 204 6.70 -0.48 16.84
CA VAL A 204 7.40 -1.75 16.67
C VAL A 204 6.77 -2.76 17.61
N THR A 205 6.42 -3.93 17.07
CA THR A 205 5.87 -5.05 17.83
C THR A 205 6.75 -6.27 17.61
N VAL A 206 7.12 -6.93 18.69
CA VAL A 206 7.88 -8.19 18.69
C VAL A 206 6.99 -9.31 19.21
N HIS A 207 6.96 -10.43 18.49
CA HIS A 207 6.29 -11.65 18.93
C HIS A 207 7.11 -12.87 18.49
N GLY A 208 7.86 -13.45 19.40
CA GLY A 208 8.84 -14.48 19.10
C GLY A 208 9.84 -14.01 18.04
N GLU A 209 9.91 -14.70 16.90
CA GLU A 209 10.78 -14.33 15.77
C GLU A 209 10.17 -13.23 14.87
N GLU A 210 8.90 -12.92 15.03
CA GLU A 210 8.22 -11.90 14.24
C GLU A 210 8.55 -10.50 14.76
N VAL A 211 8.84 -9.60 13.83
CA VAL A 211 8.94 -8.15 14.06
C VAL A 211 8.01 -7.47 13.08
N ILE A 212 7.13 -6.64 13.60
CA ILE A 212 6.19 -5.85 12.82
C ILE A 212 6.49 -4.38 13.08
N THR A 213 6.75 -3.63 12.02
CA THR A 213 6.84 -2.17 12.11
C THR A 213 5.68 -1.53 11.36
N LYS A 214 5.10 -0.48 11.96
CA LYS A 214 4.00 0.28 11.35
C LYS A 214 4.26 1.78 11.46
N VAL A 215 3.76 2.50 10.48
CA VAL A 215 3.48 3.94 10.56
C VAL A 215 1.97 4.09 10.60
N ILE A 216 1.46 4.75 11.62
CA ILE A 216 0.02 4.92 11.88
C ILE A 216 -0.29 6.41 11.83
N CYS A 217 -1.21 6.80 10.96
CA CYS A 217 -1.81 8.13 11.00
C CYS A 217 -2.80 8.18 12.18
N ILE A 218 -2.56 9.07 13.14
CA ILE A 218 -3.45 9.26 14.31
C ILE A 218 -4.46 10.37 14.09
N ASP A 219 -4.15 11.32 13.19
CA ASP A 219 -5.04 12.41 12.81
C ASP A 219 -4.96 12.71 11.32
N PRO A 220 -5.90 12.25 10.49
CA PRO A 220 -5.90 12.50 9.05
C PRO A 220 -6.53 13.84 8.65
N SER A 221 -6.78 14.76 9.58
CA SER A 221 -7.43 16.05 9.32
C SER A 221 -6.46 17.16 8.95
N GLU A 222 -5.17 16.89 8.94
CA GLU A 222 -4.08 17.83 8.53
C GLU A 222 -3.49 17.49 7.15
#